data_454c68dbd7bf462ac033bfc9fe767984
#
_entry.id   454c68dbd7bf462ac033bfc9fe767984
#
_cell.length_a   1.000
_cell.length_b   1.000
_cell.length_c   1.000
_cell.angle_alpha   90.00
_cell.angle_beta   90.00
_cell.angle_gamma   90.00
#
_symmetry.space_group_name_H-M   'P 1'
#
loop_
_entity.id
_entity.type
_entity.pdbx_description
1 polymer ?
#
loop_
_entity_poly.entity_id
_entity_poly.type
_entity_poly.pdbx_seq_one_letter_code
_entity_poly.pdbx_strand_id
1 'polypeptide(L)' 'GEKEIEKYLQKAETLLNTEDIQRDGYYAFVCEKCAPVFGYYGYFLTEQDLKQRARNIYERA' A
#
# COMPACT_ATOMS: atom_id res chain seq x y z
N GLY A 1 1.74 3.00 20.55
CA GLY A 1 2.50 1.76 20.72
C GLY A 1 2.46 0.89 19.49
N GLU A 2 3.16 -0.23 19.57
CA GLU A 2 3.25 -1.15 18.43
C GLU A 2 1.89 -1.68 17.97
N LYS A 3 0.99 -1.95 18.93
CA LYS A 3 -0.34 -2.46 18.58
C LYS A 3 -1.17 -1.44 17.82
N GLU A 4 -1.03 -0.17 18.15
CA GLU A 4 -1.74 0.89 17.44
C GLU A 4 -1.22 1.02 16.01
N ILE A 5 0.09 0.92 15.84
CA ILE A 5 0.71 0.97 14.52
C ILE A 5 0.23 -0.20 13.67
N GLU A 6 0.20 -1.41 14.23
CA GLU A 6 -0.33 -2.58 13.53
C GLU A 6 -1.75 -2.36 13.05
N LYS A 7 -2.61 -1.78 13.91
CA LYS A 7 -4.00 -1.51 13.55
C LYS A 7 -4.09 -0.53 12.38
N TYR A 8 -3.28 0.52 12.40
CA TYR A 8 -3.28 1.50 11.30
C TYR A 8 -2.79 0.87 10.01
N LEU A 9 -1.74 0.05 10.07
CA LEU A 9 -1.21 -0.61 8.88
C LEU A 9 -2.22 -1.61 8.31
N GLN A 10 -2.89 -2.39 9.18
CA GLN A 10 -3.93 -3.32 8.74
C GLN A 10 -5.09 -2.57 8.10
N LYS A 11 -5.49 -1.46 8.68
CA LYS A 11 -6.58 -0.64 8.14
C LYS A 11 -6.20 -0.10 6.77
N ALA A 12 -4.99 0.39 6.62
CA ALA A 12 -4.51 0.91 5.35
C ALA A 12 -4.50 -0.20 4.28
N GLU A 13 -4.00 -1.38 4.65
CA GLU A 13 -3.97 -2.51 3.73
C GLU A 13 -5.38 -2.93 3.32
N THR A 14 -6.29 -3.00 4.28
CA THR A 14 -7.68 -3.33 4.00
C THR A 14 -8.31 -2.35 3.02
N LEU A 15 -8.08 -1.04 3.23
CA LEU A 15 -8.60 -0.01 2.34
C LEU A 15 -8.03 -0.15 0.94
N LEU A 16 -6.73 -0.40 0.82
CA LEU A 16 -6.08 -0.55 -0.48
C LEU A 16 -6.51 -1.82 -1.21
N ASN A 17 -7.02 -2.81 -0.46
CA ASN A 17 -7.50 -4.07 -1.03
C ASN A 17 -9.00 -4.08 -1.29
N THR A 18 -9.70 -2.98 -1.01
CA THR A 18 -11.14 -2.88 -1.24
C THR A 18 -11.43 -2.89 -2.73
N GLU A 19 -12.38 -3.74 -3.15
CA GLU A 19 -12.71 -3.90 -4.57
C GLU A 19 -13.31 -2.64 -5.19
N ASP A 20 -14.02 -1.85 -4.41
CA ASP A 20 -14.69 -0.66 -4.90
C ASP A 20 -13.78 0.52 -5.16
N ILE A 21 -12.53 0.46 -4.71
CA ILE A 21 -11.61 1.57 -4.90
C ILE A 21 -11.05 1.56 -6.32
N GLN A 22 -11.05 2.72 -6.96
CA GLN A 22 -10.53 2.85 -8.31
C GLN A 22 -9.00 2.82 -8.30
N ARG A 23 -8.42 1.90 -9.05
CA ARG A 23 -6.97 1.72 -9.09
C ARG A 23 -6.35 2.54 -10.22
N ASP A 24 -6.36 3.85 -10.03
CA ASP A 24 -5.84 4.83 -10.97
C ASP A 24 -4.48 5.38 -10.51
N GLY A 25 -4.04 6.48 -11.12
CA GLY A 25 -2.77 7.10 -10.78
C GLY A 25 -2.70 7.57 -9.34
N TYR A 26 -3.81 8.04 -8.80
CA TYR A 26 -3.85 8.45 -7.39
C TYR A 26 -3.66 7.24 -6.47
N TYR A 27 -4.33 6.13 -6.80
CA TYR A 27 -4.14 4.88 -6.04
C TYR A 27 -2.67 4.44 -6.08
N ALA A 28 -2.05 4.51 -7.27
CA ALA A 28 -0.65 4.16 -7.42
C ALA A 28 0.24 5.04 -6.55
N PHE A 29 -0.05 6.34 -6.51
CA PHE A 29 0.70 7.28 -5.68
C PHE A 29 0.58 6.91 -4.21
N VAL A 30 -0.63 6.57 -3.74
CA VAL A 30 -0.84 6.17 -2.35
C VAL A 30 -0.07 4.89 -2.03
N CYS A 31 -0.13 3.89 -2.92
CA CYS A 31 0.64 2.65 -2.74
C CYS A 31 2.14 2.94 -2.64
N GLU A 32 2.64 3.80 -3.50
CA GLU A 32 4.05 4.17 -3.51
C GLU A 32 4.48 4.82 -2.20
N LYS A 33 3.64 5.71 -1.67
CA LYS A 33 3.96 6.41 -0.43
C LYS A 33 3.79 5.53 0.80
N CYS A 34 2.83 4.61 0.79
CA CYS A 34 2.59 3.70 1.91
C CYS A 34 3.63 2.57 1.99
N ALA A 35 4.14 2.12 0.84
CA ALA A 35 5.03 0.96 0.80
C ALA A 35 6.21 1.06 1.79
N PRO A 36 7.00 2.16 1.79
CA PRO A 36 8.14 2.22 2.72
C PRO A 36 7.73 2.24 4.18
N VAL A 37 6.51 2.70 4.50
CA VAL A 37 6.02 2.67 5.87
C VAL A 37 5.85 1.23 6.33
N PHE A 38 5.27 0.37 5.48
CA PHE A 38 5.15 -1.06 5.79
C PHE A 38 6.53 -1.69 5.96
N GLY A 39 7.46 -1.36 5.06
CA GLY A 39 8.83 -1.88 5.15
C GLY A 39 9.54 -1.46 6.43
N TYR A 40 9.33 -0.22 6.85
CA TYR A 40 9.92 0.29 8.09
C TYR A 40 9.52 -0.55 9.30
N TYR A 41 8.27 -1.03 9.33
CA TYR A 41 7.77 -1.86 10.42
C TYR A 41 7.93 -3.35 10.17
N GLY A 42 8.68 -3.76 9.15
CA GLY A 42 9.01 -5.15 8.90
C GLY A 42 8.05 -5.92 8.00
N TYR A 43 7.07 -5.25 7.43
CA TYR A 43 6.09 -5.90 6.53
C TYR A 43 6.62 -5.86 5.10
N PHE A 44 7.70 -6.61 4.86
CA PHE A 44 8.44 -6.52 3.61
C PHE A 44 7.66 -7.02 2.40
N LEU A 45 6.84 -8.07 2.57
CA LEU A 45 6.04 -8.59 1.47
C LEU A 45 4.97 -7.60 1.05
N THR A 46 4.32 -6.96 2.02
CA THR A 46 3.33 -5.92 1.74
C THR A 46 3.99 -4.74 1.04
N GLU A 47 5.17 -4.34 1.50
CA GLU A 47 5.92 -3.26 0.86
C GLU A 47 6.19 -3.59 -0.62
N GLN A 48 6.67 -4.79 -0.90
CA GLN A 48 6.97 -5.19 -2.27
C GLN A 48 5.71 -5.24 -3.13
N ASP A 49 4.61 -5.76 -2.57
CA ASP A 49 3.34 -5.83 -3.26
C ASP A 49 2.82 -4.43 -3.65
N LEU A 50 2.86 -3.50 -2.71
CA LEU A 50 2.39 -2.14 -2.97
C LEU A 50 3.25 -1.43 -4.01
N LYS A 51 4.56 -1.61 -3.95
CA LYS A 51 5.46 -1.07 -4.95
C LYS A 51 5.14 -1.63 -6.34
N GLN A 52 4.85 -2.92 -6.41
CA GLN A 52 4.54 -3.55 -7.68
C GLN A 52 3.21 -3.06 -8.25
N ARG A 53 2.20 -2.88 -7.39
CA ARG A 53 0.91 -2.31 -7.81
C ARG A 53 1.09 -0.94 -8.42
N ALA A 54 1.87 -0.08 -7.77
CA ALA A 54 2.14 1.27 -8.26
C ALA A 54 2.84 1.22 -9.62
N ARG A 55 3.87 0.40 -9.73
CA ARG A 55 4.62 0.25 -10.97
C ARG A 55 3.74 -0.21 -12.12
N ASN A 56 2.88 -1.22 -11.85
CA ASN A 56 1.98 -1.75 -12.88
C ASN A 56 1.04 -0.67 -13.42
N ILE A 57 0.54 0.17 -12.54
CA ILE A 57 -0.37 1.25 -12.95
C ILE A 57 0.37 2.30 -13.76
N TYR A 58 1.55 2.72 -13.30
CA TYR A 58 2.34 3.73 -14.01
C TYR A 58 2.77 3.22 -15.39
N GLU A 59 3.10 1.94 -15.51
CA GLU A 59 3.53 1.37 -16.79
C GLU A 59 2.39 1.30 -17.80
N ARG A 60 1.14 1.24 -17.36
CA ARG A 60 -0.03 1.22 -18.24
C ARG A 60 -0.48 2.61 -18.66
N ALA A 61 0.00 3.62 -18.00
CA ALA A 61 -0.45 4.99 -18.24
C ALA A 61 0.13 5.61 -19.52
#